data_f0004cca630933288aec1c1078af0fcc
#
_entry.id   f0004cca630933288aec1c1078af0fcc
#
_cell.length_a   1.000
_cell.length_b   1.000
_cell.length_c   1.000
_cell.angle_alpha   90.00
_cell.angle_beta   90.00
_cell.angle_gamma   90.00
#
_symmetry.space_group_name_H-M   'P 1'
#
loop_
_entity.id
_entity.type
_entity.pdbx_description
1 polymer ?
#
loop_
_entity_poly.entity_id
_entity_poly.type
_entity_poly.pdbx_seq_one_letter_code
_entity_poly.pdbx_strand_id
1 'polypeptide(L)'
;MKKQHIFLSHDVDWGYEGPSKDHILQRKDRFDKKLFETTPINKLYRNFSEFMEIEEKFGVKSTFFFRTQYENSDYRDYQEDIKKISQNGWEIGLHMDPSSISEIKKIEEEKNNLEKLISSKIFGNRVHYLSNDPELPKKLS
;
A
#
# COMPACT_ATOMS: atom_id res chain seq x y z
N MET A 1 -33.09 9.05 1.01
CA MET A 1 -31.71 9.57 1.10
C MET A 1 -30.81 8.75 0.20
N LYS A 2 -29.98 9.39 -0.66
CA LYS A 2 -28.97 8.67 -1.44
C LYS A 2 -27.89 8.16 -0.48
N LYS A 3 -27.59 6.85 -0.51
CA LYS A 3 -26.46 6.29 0.24
C LYS A 3 -25.17 6.83 -0.39
N GLN A 4 -24.29 7.40 0.44
CA GLN A 4 -22.93 7.75 0.04
C GLN A 4 -22.01 6.59 0.42
N HIS A 5 -21.12 6.21 -0.48
CA HIS A 5 -20.08 5.23 -0.23
C HIS A 5 -18.75 5.95 -0.17
N ILE A 6 -17.97 5.69 0.87
CA ILE A 6 -16.62 6.23 1.06
C ILE A 6 -15.66 5.05 0.99
N PHE A 7 -14.64 5.17 0.14
CA PHE A 7 -13.55 4.22 0.04
C PHE A 7 -12.29 4.83 0.64
N LEU A 8 -11.73 4.16 1.63
CA LEU A 8 -10.46 4.54 2.24
C LEU A 8 -9.35 3.64 1.70
N SER A 9 -8.19 4.21 1.45
CA SER A 9 -7.05 3.45 0.96
C SER A 9 -5.73 4.10 1.31
N HIS A 10 -4.68 3.29 1.41
CA HIS A 10 -3.31 3.69 1.67
C HIS A 10 -2.39 3.06 0.61
N ASP A 11 -1.57 3.88 -0.03
CA ASP A 11 -0.55 3.40 -0.96
C ASP A 11 0.78 3.22 -0.20
N VAL A 12 1.38 2.05 -0.33
CA VAL A 12 2.68 1.73 0.24
C VAL A 12 3.75 1.93 -0.84
N ASP A 13 4.18 3.17 -0.98
CA ASP A 13 5.06 3.61 -2.07
C ASP A 13 6.54 3.29 -1.84
N TRP A 14 6.98 3.25 -0.59
CA TRP A 14 8.38 3.09 -0.22
C TRP A 14 8.70 1.66 0.20
N GLY A 15 9.93 1.23 -0.07
CA GLY A 15 10.46 -0.03 0.45
C GLY A 15 10.53 -0.02 1.98
N TYR A 16 10.81 -1.17 2.56
CA TYR A 16 10.74 -1.40 4.01
C TYR A 16 11.59 -0.45 4.86
N GLU A 17 12.73 0.00 4.35
CA GLU A 17 13.60 0.97 5.02
C GLU A 17 13.08 2.42 4.92
N GLY A 18 12.02 2.64 4.13
CA GLY A 18 11.47 3.96 3.90
C GLY A 18 12.34 4.83 2.97
N PRO A 19 11.95 6.09 2.79
CA PRO A 19 12.75 7.06 2.03
C PRO A 19 14.02 7.47 2.77
N SER A 20 14.95 8.10 2.04
CA SER A 20 16.18 8.62 2.64
C SER A 20 15.89 9.65 3.75
N LYS A 21 16.83 9.76 4.70
CA LYS A 21 16.74 10.74 5.79
C LYS A 21 16.54 12.17 5.26
N ASP A 22 17.24 12.53 4.20
CA ASP A 22 17.13 13.86 3.59
C ASP A 22 15.74 14.11 3.01
N HIS A 23 15.15 13.10 2.34
CA HIS A 23 13.77 13.17 1.86
C HIS A 23 12.78 13.46 2.99
N ILE A 24 12.94 12.78 4.12
CA ILE A 24 12.07 12.95 5.29
C ILE A 24 12.26 14.34 5.91
N LEU A 25 13.50 14.77 6.10
CA LEU A 25 13.80 16.07 6.68
C LEU A 25 13.27 17.24 5.85
N GLN A 26 13.34 17.14 4.51
CA GLN A 26 12.77 18.14 3.60
C GLN A 26 11.24 18.24 3.69
N ARG A 27 10.57 17.24 4.26
CA ARG A 27 9.12 17.15 4.40
C ARG A 27 8.64 17.12 5.85
N LYS A 28 9.50 17.51 6.79
CA LYS A 28 9.18 17.49 8.23
C LYS A 28 7.85 18.19 8.58
N ASP A 29 7.48 19.22 7.83
CA ASP A 29 6.25 19.99 8.05
C ASP A 29 4.97 19.20 7.73
N ARG A 30 5.09 18.01 7.10
CA ARG A 30 3.98 17.10 6.85
C ARG A 30 3.67 16.18 8.02
N PHE A 31 4.51 16.15 9.04
CA PHE A 31 4.35 15.33 10.24
C PHE A 31 3.90 16.17 11.42
N ASP A 32 3.11 15.58 12.30
CA ASP A 32 2.91 16.14 13.63
C ASP A 32 4.28 16.30 14.32
N LYS A 33 4.49 17.45 14.96
CA LYS A 33 5.78 17.79 15.57
C LYS A 33 6.21 16.76 16.63
N LYS A 34 5.28 16.37 17.50
CA LYS A 34 5.56 15.40 18.57
C LYS A 34 5.89 14.03 17.98
N LEU A 35 5.09 13.60 16.98
CA LEU A 35 5.32 12.34 16.28
C LEU A 35 6.70 12.32 15.62
N PHE A 36 7.07 13.40 14.95
CA PHE A 36 8.38 13.52 14.28
C PHE A 36 9.55 13.45 15.27
N GLU A 37 9.41 14.08 16.45
CA GLU A 37 10.44 14.10 17.48
C GLU A 37 10.58 12.77 18.24
N THR A 38 9.51 11.99 18.35
CA THR A 38 9.47 10.76 19.17
C THR A 38 9.56 9.46 18.38
N THR A 39 9.32 9.50 17.06
CA THR A 39 9.33 8.31 16.21
C THR A 39 10.67 8.16 15.48
N PRO A 40 11.30 6.97 15.50
CA PRO A 40 12.46 6.69 14.68
C PRO A 40 12.18 7.02 13.21
N ILE A 41 13.12 7.73 12.58
CA ILE A 41 12.91 8.33 11.25
C ILE A 41 12.50 7.30 10.19
N ASN A 42 13.08 6.09 10.25
CA ASN A 42 12.76 4.99 9.36
C ASN A 42 11.38 4.34 9.62
N LYS A 43 10.70 4.70 10.72
CA LYS A 43 9.35 4.21 11.04
C LYS A 43 8.26 5.21 10.69
N LEU A 44 8.59 6.45 10.33
CA LEU A 44 7.60 7.48 10.00
C LEU A 44 6.73 7.14 8.78
N TYR A 45 7.18 6.25 7.92
CA TYR A 45 6.47 5.79 6.73
C TYR A 45 5.96 4.33 6.84
N ARG A 46 6.05 3.71 8.04
CA ARG A 46 5.64 2.34 8.30
C ARG A 46 4.87 2.23 9.61
N ASN A 47 3.73 2.86 9.64
CA ASN A 47 2.88 2.97 10.82
C ASN A 47 1.50 2.29 10.60
N PHE A 48 1.51 1.08 10.02
CA PHE A 48 0.29 0.34 9.69
C PHE A 48 -0.58 0.06 10.92
N SER A 49 0.04 -0.28 12.06
CA SER A 49 -0.70 -0.55 13.30
C SER A 49 -1.48 0.65 13.79
N GLU A 50 -0.89 1.83 13.71
CA GLU A 50 -1.53 3.08 14.10
C GLU A 50 -2.72 3.43 13.20
N PHE A 51 -2.59 3.22 11.87
CA PHE A 51 -3.71 3.37 10.95
C PHE A 51 -4.84 2.40 11.29
N MET A 52 -4.52 1.11 11.48
CA MET A 52 -5.49 0.08 11.82
C MET A 52 -6.22 0.40 13.13
N GLU A 53 -5.51 0.86 14.17
CA GLU A 53 -6.09 1.26 15.44
C GLU A 53 -7.07 2.46 15.32
N ILE A 54 -6.70 3.45 14.50
CA ILE A 54 -7.55 4.61 14.25
C ILE A 54 -8.80 4.17 13.49
N GLU A 55 -8.66 3.42 12.42
CA GLU A 55 -9.77 2.97 11.58
C GLU A 55 -10.73 2.07 12.39
N GLU A 56 -10.21 1.19 13.22
CA GLU A 56 -11.02 0.32 14.07
C GLU A 56 -11.87 1.09 15.07
N LYS A 57 -11.34 2.19 15.66
CA LYS A 57 -12.12 3.07 16.54
C LYS A 57 -13.34 3.67 15.85
N PHE A 58 -13.26 3.89 14.55
CA PHE A 58 -14.36 4.43 13.74
C PHE A 58 -15.18 3.35 13.04
N GLY A 59 -14.88 2.07 13.27
CA GLY A 59 -15.60 0.93 12.67
C GLY A 59 -15.44 0.85 11.15
N VAL A 60 -14.32 1.32 10.62
CA VAL A 60 -14.00 1.33 9.19
C VAL A 60 -12.73 0.52 8.92
N LYS A 61 -12.59 0.03 7.69
CA LYS A 61 -11.38 -0.65 7.22
C LYS A 61 -11.08 -0.16 5.81
N SER A 62 -9.81 0.14 5.58
CA SER A 62 -9.30 0.58 4.27
C SER A 62 -8.70 -0.58 3.48
N THR A 63 -8.31 -0.28 2.25
CA THR A 63 -7.45 -1.13 1.42
C THR A 63 -6.02 -0.60 1.48
N PHE A 64 -5.06 -1.49 1.78
CA PHE A 64 -3.64 -1.18 1.67
C PHE A 64 -3.09 -1.71 0.35
N PHE A 65 -2.62 -0.82 -0.52
CA PHE A 65 -2.04 -1.16 -1.81
C PHE A 65 -0.53 -1.32 -1.69
N PHE A 66 -0.04 -2.56 -1.88
CA PHE A 66 1.39 -2.88 -1.84
C PHE A 66 1.96 -3.09 -3.23
N ARG A 67 3.15 -2.56 -3.46
CA ARG A 67 3.99 -2.90 -4.63
C ARG A 67 4.64 -4.26 -4.38
N THR A 68 4.94 -4.99 -5.45
CA THR A 68 5.73 -6.23 -5.35
C THR A 68 7.22 -5.98 -5.48
N GLN A 69 7.60 -4.85 -6.07
CA GLN A 69 8.98 -4.40 -6.24
C GLN A 69 9.13 -2.95 -5.81
N TYR A 70 10.18 -2.67 -5.07
CA TYR A 70 10.61 -1.34 -4.64
C TYR A 70 12.03 -1.09 -5.18
N GLU A 71 12.56 0.12 -4.98
CA GLU A 71 13.86 0.53 -5.51
C GLU A 71 15.01 -0.35 -5.04
N ASN A 72 15.02 -0.75 -3.75
CA ASN A 72 16.09 -1.54 -3.12
C ASN A 72 15.57 -2.75 -2.35
N SER A 73 14.30 -3.12 -2.53
CA SER A 73 13.66 -4.20 -1.77
C SER A 73 12.44 -4.73 -2.51
N ASP A 74 11.75 -5.70 -1.95
CA ASP A 74 10.50 -6.20 -2.50
C ASP A 74 9.45 -6.48 -1.40
N TYR A 75 8.26 -6.92 -1.81
CA TYR A 75 7.12 -7.17 -0.91
C TYR A 75 7.41 -8.17 0.20
N ARG A 76 8.43 -9.02 0.07
CA ARG A 76 8.79 -10.03 1.09
C ARG A 76 9.32 -9.39 2.36
N ASP A 77 9.89 -8.20 2.27
CA ASP A 77 10.31 -7.46 3.46
C ASP A 77 9.10 -7.00 4.30
N TYR A 78 7.95 -6.82 3.64
CA TYR A 78 6.67 -6.49 4.28
C TYR A 78 5.81 -7.71 4.62
N GLN A 79 6.29 -8.94 4.44
CA GLN A 79 5.45 -10.13 4.53
C GLN A 79 4.67 -10.25 5.86
N GLU A 80 5.29 -9.89 6.97
CA GLU A 80 4.63 -9.95 8.28
C GLU A 80 3.56 -8.86 8.44
N ASP A 81 3.84 -7.65 7.95
CA ASP A 81 2.89 -6.55 7.95
C ASP A 81 1.69 -6.89 7.05
N ILE A 82 1.92 -7.36 5.81
CA ILE A 82 0.87 -7.74 4.86
C ILE A 82 -0.03 -8.84 5.44
N LYS A 83 0.57 -9.89 6.03
CA LYS A 83 -0.19 -10.97 6.68
C LYS A 83 -1.02 -10.44 7.84
N LYS A 84 -0.42 -9.63 8.72
CA LYS A 84 -1.10 -9.04 9.87
C LYS A 84 -2.29 -8.18 9.45
N ILE A 85 -2.12 -7.30 8.44
CA ILE A 85 -3.18 -6.46 7.89
C ILE A 85 -4.33 -7.34 7.38
N SER A 86 -4.03 -8.33 6.52
CA SER A 86 -5.01 -9.24 5.95
C SER A 86 -5.74 -10.07 7.01
N GLN A 87 -5.02 -10.66 7.96
CA GLN A 87 -5.59 -11.51 9.02
C GLN A 87 -6.52 -10.73 9.96
N ASN A 88 -6.31 -9.44 10.12
CA ASN A 88 -7.19 -8.57 10.90
C ASN A 88 -8.36 -7.98 10.07
N GLY A 89 -8.51 -8.42 8.81
CA GLY A 89 -9.66 -8.12 7.98
C GLY A 89 -9.59 -6.81 7.20
N TRP A 90 -8.40 -6.21 7.08
CA TRP A 90 -8.14 -5.14 6.11
C TRP A 90 -7.87 -5.74 4.74
N GLU A 91 -8.27 -5.03 3.69
CA GLU A 91 -8.03 -5.47 2.33
C GLU A 91 -6.58 -5.20 1.90
N ILE A 92 -5.99 -6.17 1.19
CA ILE A 92 -4.72 -5.99 0.48
C ILE A 92 -5.04 -5.80 -1.00
N GLY A 93 -4.50 -4.74 -1.59
CA GLY A 93 -4.58 -4.46 -3.02
C GLY A 93 -3.20 -4.47 -3.69
N LEU A 94 -3.18 -4.60 -5.00
CA LEU A 94 -1.97 -4.50 -5.80
C LEU A 94 -1.69 -3.05 -6.18
N HIS A 95 -0.55 -2.51 -5.74
CA HIS A 95 -0.03 -1.23 -6.23
C HIS A 95 0.91 -1.50 -7.41
N MET A 96 0.33 -1.50 -8.62
CA MET A 96 1.05 -1.88 -9.84
C MET A 96 2.16 -0.90 -10.18
N ASP A 97 3.30 -1.42 -10.56
CA ASP A 97 4.35 -0.62 -11.18
C ASP A 97 3.90 -0.15 -12.59
N PRO A 98 4.14 1.12 -12.97
CA PRO A 98 3.78 1.61 -14.31
C PRO A 98 4.38 0.79 -15.45
N SER A 99 5.55 0.19 -15.26
CA SER A 99 6.18 -0.67 -16.25
C SER A 99 5.43 -1.98 -16.50
N SER A 100 4.59 -2.39 -15.56
CA SER A 100 3.81 -3.64 -15.68
C SER A 100 2.53 -3.47 -16.50
N ILE A 101 2.06 -2.23 -16.72
CA ILE A 101 0.77 -1.94 -17.40
C ILE A 101 0.72 -2.54 -18.81
N SER A 102 1.85 -2.55 -19.52
CA SER A 102 1.94 -3.11 -20.87
C SER A 102 1.99 -4.64 -20.93
N GLU A 103 2.23 -5.31 -19.79
CA GLU A 103 2.51 -6.74 -19.71
C GLU A 103 1.55 -7.45 -18.74
N ILE A 104 0.42 -7.97 -19.27
CA ILE A 104 -0.61 -8.68 -18.46
C ILE A 104 0.02 -9.78 -17.59
N LYS A 105 0.93 -10.57 -18.15
CA LYS A 105 1.61 -11.65 -17.40
C LYS A 105 2.35 -11.15 -16.17
N LYS A 106 2.95 -9.97 -16.26
CA LYS A 106 3.66 -9.35 -15.13
C LYS A 106 2.68 -8.89 -14.05
N ILE A 107 1.54 -8.32 -14.44
CA ILE A 107 0.46 -7.96 -13.53
C ILE A 107 -0.08 -9.20 -12.80
N GLU A 108 -0.32 -10.28 -13.54
CA GLU A 108 -0.76 -11.55 -12.96
C GLU A 108 0.27 -12.14 -11.99
N GLU A 109 1.55 -12.07 -12.32
CA GLU A 109 2.62 -12.51 -11.44
C GLU A 109 2.68 -11.68 -10.15
N GLU A 110 2.65 -10.35 -10.26
CA GLU A 110 2.61 -9.44 -9.12
C GLU A 110 1.42 -9.73 -8.19
N LYS A 111 0.23 -9.87 -8.78
CA LYS A 111 -0.99 -10.24 -8.06
C LYS A 111 -0.86 -11.60 -7.36
N ASN A 112 -0.42 -12.63 -8.10
CA ASN A 112 -0.25 -13.98 -7.58
C ASN A 112 0.75 -14.04 -6.42
N ASN A 113 1.78 -13.22 -6.43
CA ASN A 113 2.76 -13.14 -5.35
C ASN A 113 2.12 -12.68 -4.04
N LEU A 114 1.32 -11.63 -4.08
CA LEU A 114 0.60 -11.14 -2.91
C LEU A 114 -0.52 -12.12 -2.47
N GLU A 115 -1.30 -12.68 -3.41
CA GLU A 115 -2.35 -13.67 -3.13
C GLU A 115 -1.81 -14.91 -2.41
N LYS A 116 -0.65 -15.43 -2.84
CA LYS A 116 0.02 -16.54 -2.17
C LYS A 116 0.42 -16.19 -0.75
N LEU A 117 0.90 -14.96 -0.53
CA LEU A 117 1.34 -14.51 0.78
C LEU A 117 0.21 -14.44 1.79
N ILE A 118 -0.97 -13.94 1.38
CA ILE A 118 -2.15 -13.78 2.24
C ILE A 118 -3.11 -14.98 2.18
N SER A 119 -2.88 -15.95 1.30
CA SER A 119 -3.78 -17.09 1.02
C SER A 119 -5.22 -16.66 0.69
N SER A 120 -5.38 -15.54 0.00
CA SER A 120 -6.67 -14.95 -0.37
C SER A 120 -6.57 -14.24 -1.71
N LYS A 121 -7.73 -13.98 -2.34
CA LYS A 121 -7.80 -13.24 -3.60
C LYS A 121 -7.66 -11.74 -3.39
N ILE A 122 -6.99 -11.09 -4.34
CA ILE A 122 -6.88 -9.63 -4.45
C ILE A 122 -7.83 -9.15 -5.55
N PHE A 123 -8.70 -8.21 -5.19
CA PHE A 123 -9.69 -7.63 -6.11
C PHE A 123 -9.35 -6.21 -6.53
N GLY A 124 -8.67 -5.45 -5.66
CA GLY A 124 -8.31 -4.06 -5.91
C GLY A 124 -6.92 -3.90 -6.52
N ASN A 125 -6.79 -2.97 -7.46
CA ASN A 125 -5.49 -2.54 -7.96
C ASN A 125 -5.44 -1.01 -8.10
N ARG A 126 -4.23 -0.46 -8.05
CA ARG A 126 -3.95 0.94 -8.31
C ARG A 126 -2.58 1.05 -8.97
N VAL A 127 -2.49 1.86 -10.00
CA VAL A 127 -1.20 2.12 -10.66
C VAL A 127 -0.40 3.15 -9.88
N HIS A 128 0.85 2.85 -9.60
CA HIS A 128 1.78 3.78 -8.97
C HIS A 128 1.91 5.06 -9.81
N TYR A 129 2.04 6.22 -9.15
CA TYR A 129 1.95 7.55 -9.76
C TYR A 129 0.61 7.89 -10.42
N LEU A 130 -0.45 7.11 -10.19
CA LEU A 130 -1.76 7.28 -10.84
C LEU A 130 -1.65 7.34 -12.37
N SER A 131 -0.68 6.64 -12.93
CA SER A 131 -0.50 6.53 -14.38
C SER A 131 -1.77 5.95 -15.01
N ASN A 132 -2.26 6.58 -16.05
CA ASN A 132 -3.52 6.21 -16.69
C ASN A 132 -3.25 5.54 -18.05
N ASP A 133 -3.65 4.27 -18.16
CA ASP A 133 -3.80 3.57 -19.45
C ASP A 133 -5.29 3.31 -19.66
N PRO A 134 -5.95 3.98 -20.64
CA PRO A 134 -7.37 3.78 -20.92
C PRO A 134 -7.74 2.33 -21.27
N GLU A 135 -6.79 1.53 -21.74
CA GLU A 135 -7.00 0.12 -22.08
C GLU A 135 -6.81 -0.83 -20.88
N LEU A 136 -6.24 -0.34 -19.78
CA LEU A 136 -5.97 -1.16 -18.60
C LEU A 136 -7.23 -1.87 -18.05
N PRO A 137 -8.40 -1.22 -17.92
CA PRO A 137 -9.60 -1.90 -17.44
C PRO A 137 -10.02 -3.09 -18.33
N LYS A 138 -9.80 -2.98 -19.65
CA LYS A 138 -10.09 -4.08 -20.58
C LYS A 138 -9.08 -5.22 -20.47
N LYS A 139 -7.83 -4.91 -20.11
CA LYS A 139 -6.77 -5.92 -19.91
C LYS A 139 -6.95 -6.70 -18.61
N LEU A 140 -7.64 -6.12 -17.62
CA LEU A 140 -7.86 -6.71 -16.30
C LEU A 140 -9.22 -7.42 -16.15
N SER A 141 -10.10 -7.29 -17.13
CA SER A 141 -11.41 -7.95 -17.18
C SER A 141 -11.30 -9.34 -17.80
#